data_1fc4a2b8d97fefa6a38ddb164ab67bba
#
_entry.id   1fc4a2b8d97fefa6a38ddb164ab67bba
#
_cell.length_a   1.000
_cell.length_b   1.000
_cell.length_c   1.000
_cell.angle_alpha   90.00
_cell.angle_beta   90.00
_cell.angle_gamma   90.00
#
_symmetry.space_group_name_H-M   'P 1'
#
loop_
_entity.id
_entity.type
_entity.pdbx_description
1 polymer ?
#
loop_
_entity_poly.entity_id
_entity_poly.type
_entity_poly.pdbx_seq_one_letter_code
_entity_poly.pdbx_strand_id
1 'polypeptide(L)'
;DAVNGLQPQAAVRYKGVAVGKVTSISFDRDNRANVLVRIAVSPDAPITQSTFATLAFQGVTGLSFVQLDDEGKSAEPPPPGPNGPPRIPLKPSALRQLTDLAGELANQVGQITDRVNTVLSDENQAAFSAALQEIGEAAKSTRQLAQTADRTIQAQLDPARTNIPRLVQ
;
A
#
# COMPACT_ATOMS: atom_id res chain seq x y z
N ASP A 1 21.76 6.45 -3.72
CA ASP A 1 21.52 5.02 -3.98
C ASP A 1 22.83 4.25 -3.85
N ALA A 2 22.77 3.07 -3.23
CA ALA A 2 23.93 2.22 -3.04
C ALA A 2 24.26 1.46 -4.33
N VAL A 3 25.53 1.44 -4.69
CA VAL A 3 26.07 0.72 -5.87
C VAL A 3 26.78 -0.57 -5.45
N ASN A 4 26.13 -1.36 -4.60
CA ASN A 4 26.71 -2.58 -4.03
C ASN A 4 27.17 -3.55 -5.11
N GLY A 5 28.41 -4.04 -4.99
CA GLY A 5 29.01 -5.01 -5.90
C GLY A 5 29.42 -4.46 -7.26
N LEU A 6 29.18 -3.17 -7.54
CA LEU A 6 29.62 -2.55 -8.79
C LEU A 6 31.10 -2.15 -8.70
N GLN A 7 31.86 -2.48 -9.71
CA GLN A 7 33.31 -2.19 -9.78
C GLN A 7 33.65 -1.46 -11.09
N PRO A 8 34.76 -0.73 -11.13
CA PRO A 8 35.33 -0.30 -12.40
C PRO A 8 35.54 -1.50 -13.35
N GLN A 9 35.32 -1.30 -14.62
CA GLN A 9 35.31 -2.32 -15.67
C GLN A 9 34.09 -3.28 -15.65
N ALA A 10 33.13 -3.11 -14.72
CA ALA A 10 31.86 -3.86 -14.74
C ALA A 10 31.17 -3.65 -16.10
N ALA A 11 30.52 -4.68 -16.60
CA ALA A 11 29.81 -4.63 -17.87
C ALA A 11 28.64 -3.63 -17.85
N VAL A 12 28.42 -2.96 -18.97
CA VAL A 12 27.21 -2.22 -19.27
C VAL A 12 26.47 -2.94 -20.38
N ARG A 13 25.21 -3.30 -20.13
CA ARG A 13 24.36 -4.02 -21.07
C ARG A 13 23.11 -3.17 -21.39
N TYR A 14 22.70 -3.21 -22.65
CA TYR A 14 21.44 -2.63 -23.10
C TYR A 14 20.50 -3.76 -23.52
N LYS A 15 19.39 -3.92 -22.82
CA LYS A 15 18.45 -5.04 -23.03
C LYS A 15 19.14 -6.41 -23.10
N GLY A 16 20.15 -6.62 -22.23
CA GLY A 16 20.95 -7.85 -22.16
C GLY A 16 22.18 -7.91 -23.05
N VAL A 17 22.29 -7.06 -24.08
CA VAL A 17 23.45 -7.02 -24.99
C VAL A 17 24.56 -6.15 -24.39
N ALA A 18 25.80 -6.62 -24.37
CA ALA A 18 26.95 -5.86 -23.90
C ALA A 18 27.22 -4.68 -24.83
N VAL A 19 27.12 -3.46 -24.31
CA VAL A 19 27.33 -2.21 -25.08
C VAL A 19 28.49 -1.37 -24.54
N GLY A 20 29.06 -1.74 -23.39
CA GLY A 20 30.12 -0.92 -22.80
C GLY A 20 30.57 -1.40 -21.43
N LYS A 21 31.19 -0.49 -20.67
CA LYS A 21 31.76 -0.77 -19.36
C LYS A 21 31.72 0.45 -18.43
N VAL A 22 31.74 0.21 -17.12
CA VAL A 22 31.95 1.23 -16.10
C VAL A 22 33.39 1.72 -16.14
N THR A 23 33.59 3.03 -16.25
CA THR A 23 34.90 3.66 -16.26
C THR A 23 35.35 4.19 -14.91
N SER A 24 34.43 4.78 -14.15
CA SER A 24 34.73 5.27 -12.80
C SER A 24 33.48 5.32 -11.92
N ILE A 25 33.70 5.23 -10.62
CA ILE A 25 32.69 5.39 -9.58
C ILE A 25 33.21 6.48 -8.62
N SER A 26 32.41 7.49 -8.37
CA SER A 26 32.78 8.63 -7.52
C SER A 26 31.55 9.17 -6.79
N PHE A 27 31.77 9.94 -5.74
CA PHE A 27 30.67 10.68 -5.08
C PHE A 27 30.34 11.95 -5.87
N ASP A 28 29.06 12.29 -5.90
CA ASP A 28 28.62 13.55 -6.49
C ASP A 28 29.14 14.73 -5.63
N ARG A 29 29.70 15.74 -6.30
CA ARG A 29 30.24 16.94 -5.62
C ARG A 29 29.12 17.86 -5.12
N ASP A 30 28.00 17.88 -5.82
CA ASP A 30 26.87 18.74 -5.52
C ASP A 30 25.96 18.11 -4.46
N ASN A 31 25.86 16.78 -4.47
CA ASN A 31 25.09 16.03 -3.47
C ASN A 31 25.87 14.77 -3.03
N ARG A 32 26.56 14.87 -1.93
CA ARG A 32 27.42 13.80 -1.37
C ARG A 32 26.67 12.52 -0.99
N ALA A 33 25.35 12.57 -0.90
CA ALA A 33 24.53 11.37 -0.71
C ALA A 33 24.41 10.53 -1.97
N ASN A 34 24.76 11.07 -3.14
CA ASN A 34 24.68 10.40 -4.42
C ASN A 34 26.03 9.87 -4.88
N VAL A 35 25.99 8.72 -5.52
CA VAL A 35 27.14 8.12 -6.21
C VAL A 35 26.96 8.32 -7.72
N LEU A 36 27.98 8.83 -8.36
CA LEU A 36 28.05 8.98 -9.81
C LEU A 36 28.86 7.81 -10.40
N VAL A 37 28.19 7.08 -11.26
CA VAL A 37 28.80 6.01 -12.05
C VAL A 37 29.00 6.51 -13.46
N ARG A 38 30.24 6.60 -13.90
CA ARG A 38 30.57 6.94 -15.30
C ARG A 38 30.71 5.66 -16.11
N ILE A 39 30.01 5.64 -17.21
CA ILE A 39 30.02 4.50 -18.14
C ILE A 39 30.55 4.97 -19.51
N ALA A 40 31.26 4.08 -20.21
CA ALA A 40 31.56 4.23 -21.62
C ALA A 40 30.73 3.22 -22.39
N VAL A 41 29.96 3.70 -23.36
CA VAL A 41 29.09 2.87 -24.22
C VAL A 41 29.48 3.04 -25.67
N SER A 42 29.21 2.02 -26.47
CA SER A 42 29.41 2.08 -27.91
C SER A 42 28.55 3.21 -28.52
N PRO A 43 29.07 3.94 -29.54
CA PRO A 43 28.29 4.93 -30.27
C PRO A 43 27.03 4.36 -30.93
N ASP A 44 27.03 3.07 -31.26
CA ASP A 44 25.89 2.38 -31.88
C ASP A 44 24.80 1.97 -30.85
N ALA A 45 25.05 2.19 -29.55
CA ALA A 45 24.06 1.88 -28.54
C ALA A 45 22.86 2.85 -28.63
N PRO A 46 21.64 2.36 -28.74
CA PRO A 46 20.43 3.19 -28.91
C PRO A 46 20.00 3.87 -27.62
N ILE A 47 20.84 4.77 -27.10
CA ILE A 47 20.59 5.50 -25.86
C ILE A 47 19.71 6.72 -26.17
N THR A 48 18.55 6.81 -25.52
CA THR A 48 17.57 7.89 -25.70
C THR A 48 17.31 8.64 -24.40
N GLN A 49 16.48 9.68 -24.45
CA GLN A 49 16.01 10.39 -23.25
C GLN A 49 15.18 9.52 -22.32
N SER A 50 14.55 8.45 -22.83
CA SER A 50 13.75 7.49 -22.05
C SER A 50 14.58 6.30 -21.54
N THR A 51 15.88 6.28 -21.82
CA THR A 51 16.79 5.26 -21.28
C THR A 51 16.99 5.45 -19.79
N PHE A 52 16.92 4.37 -19.03
CA PHE A 52 17.23 4.32 -17.61
C PHE A 52 18.20 3.18 -17.29
N ALA A 53 18.88 3.30 -16.18
CA ALA A 53 19.79 2.29 -15.67
C ALA A 53 19.18 1.54 -14.49
N THR A 54 19.50 0.27 -14.36
CA THR A 54 19.29 -0.52 -13.14
C THR A 54 20.57 -1.25 -12.80
N LEU A 55 20.76 -1.62 -11.53
CA LEU A 55 21.85 -2.51 -11.12
C LEU A 55 21.32 -3.94 -11.10
N ALA A 56 22.00 -4.82 -11.81
CA ALA A 56 21.71 -6.24 -11.86
C ALA A 56 22.90 -7.04 -11.32
N PHE A 57 22.61 -8.17 -10.67
CA PHE A 57 23.65 -9.05 -10.11
C PHE A 57 24.04 -10.12 -11.11
N GLN A 58 25.32 -10.42 -11.16
CA GLN A 58 25.86 -11.50 -11.97
C GLN A 58 26.03 -12.78 -11.13
N GLY A 59 25.01 -13.63 -11.17
CA GLY A 59 25.01 -14.87 -10.40
C GLY A 59 24.95 -14.62 -8.88
N VAL A 60 25.48 -15.57 -8.10
CA VAL A 60 25.51 -15.53 -6.62
C VAL A 60 26.78 -14.90 -6.04
N THR A 61 27.69 -14.41 -6.89
CA THR A 61 29.00 -13.89 -6.48
C THR A 61 28.95 -12.48 -5.88
N GLY A 62 27.79 -11.82 -5.92
CA GLY A 62 27.62 -10.44 -5.44
C GLY A 62 28.18 -9.36 -6.36
N LEU A 63 28.73 -9.74 -7.52
CA LEU A 63 29.16 -8.79 -8.54
C LEU A 63 27.95 -8.20 -9.26
N SER A 64 28.00 -6.88 -9.48
CA SER A 64 26.93 -6.15 -10.18
C SER A 64 27.41 -5.62 -11.50
N PHE A 65 26.47 -5.45 -12.41
CA PHE A 65 26.66 -4.77 -13.69
C PHE A 65 25.56 -3.74 -13.92
N VAL A 66 25.81 -2.81 -14.84
CA VAL A 66 24.82 -1.81 -15.22
C VAL A 66 23.95 -2.37 -16.34
N GLN A 67 22.67 -2.46 -16.09
CA GLN A 67 21.66 -2.78 -17.10
C GLN A 67 20.98 -1.49 -17.55
N LEU A 68 21.03 -1.21 -18.85
CA LEU A 68 20.29 -0.13 -19.48
C LEU A 68 19.05 -0.69 -20.16
N ASP A 69 17.93 -0.02 -19.93
CA ASP A 69 16.65 -0.29 -20.56
C ASP A 69 16.01 1.01 -21.03
N ASP A 70 15.01 0.92 -21.89
CA ASP A 70 14.34 2.07 -22.48
C ASP A 70 12.83 1.91 -22.39
N GLU A 71 12.13 2.97 -21.97
CA GLU A 71 10.66 2.99 -21.88
C GLU A 71 9.97 3.17 -23.24
N GLY A 72 10.73 3.48 -24.29
CA GLY A 72 10.20 3.69 -25.63
C GLY A 72 9.40 4.99 -25.81
N LYS A 73 9.55 5.94 -24.88
CA LYS A 73 8.80 7.21 -24.90
C LYS A 73 9.43 8.29 -25.77
N SER A 74 10.70 8.17 -26.10
CA SER A 74 11.45 9.12 -26.93
C SER A 74 12.48 8.40 -27.79
N ALA A 75 12.67 8.86 -29.00
CA ALA A 75 13.77 8.45 -29.86
C ALA A 75 14.94 9.46 -29.88
N GLU A 76 14.79 10.58 -29.17
CA GLU A 76 15.80 11.63 -29.13
C GLU A 76 16.96 11.24 -28.20
N PRO A 77 18.20 11.64 -28.53
CA PRO A 77 19.35 11.41 -27.65
C PRO A 77 19.17 12.16 -26.33
N PRO A 78 19.75 11.64 -25.22
CA PRO A 78 19.64 12.30 -23.94
C PRO A 78 20.34 13.68 -23.96
N PRO A 79 19.74 14.71 -23.33
CA PRO A 79 20.34 16.04 -23.28
C PRO A 79 21.65 16.02 -22.48
N PRO A 80 22.61 16.93 -22.78
CA PRO A 80 23.82 17.05 -22.00
C PRO A 80 23.50 17.33 -20.53
N GLY A 81 24.26 16.70 -19.65
CA GLY A 81 24.13 16.91 -18.22
C GLY A 81 24.66 18.29 -17.77
N PRO A 82 24.35 18.75 -16.55
CA PRO A 82 24.74 20.06 -16.06
C PRO A 82 26.25 20.30 -16.00
N ASN A 83 27.04 19.25 -15.92
CA ASN A 83 28.51 19.31 -15.82
C ASN A 83 29.20 18.43 -16.90
N GLY A 84 28.62 18.30 -18.10
CA GLY A 84 29.25 17.54 -19.19
C GLY A 84 28.34 16.46 -19.79
N PRO A 85 28.73 15.18 -19.76
CA PRO A 85 28.02 14.11 -20.46
C PRO A 85 26.58 13.93 -19.94
N PRO A 86 25.69 13.37 -20.78
CA PRO A 86 24.32 13.07 -20.41
C PRO A 86 24.24 12.23 -19.13
N ARG A 87 23.19 12.46 -18.32
CA ARG A 87 22.91 11.66 -17.13
C ARG A 87 21.74 10.72 -17.41
N ILE A 88 21.98 9.44 -17.15
CA ILE A 88 20.94 8.40 -17.22
C ILE A 88 20.44 8.16 -15.81
N PRO A 89 19.12 8.25 -15.54
CA PRO A 89 18.59 8.03 -14.22
C PRO A 89 18.74 6.56 -13.81
N LEU A 90 19.13 6.32 -12.56
CA LEU A 90 19.14 5.00 -11.95
C LEU A 90 17.76 4.72 -11.33
N LYS A 91 17.14 3.62 -11.76
CA LYS A 91 15.90 3.11 -11.14
C LYS A 91 16.22 1.94 -10.21
N PRO A 92 15.44 1.75 -9.13
CA PRO A 92 15.56 0.55 -8.30
C PRO A 92 15.35 -0.71 -9.13
N SER A 93 16.10 -1.76 -8.85
CA SER A 93 15.88 -3.07 -9.48
C SER A 93 14.54 -3.66 -9.02
N ALA A 94 13.95 -4.52 -9.86
CA ALA A 94 12.69 -5.21 -9.54
C ALA A 94 12.79 -6.01 -8.23
N LEU A 95 13.95 -6.62 -7.96
CA LEU A 95 14.18 -7.35 -6.72
C LEU A 95 14.12 -6.43 -5.49
N ARG A 96 14.70 -5.23 -5.58
CA ARG A 96 14.64 -4.24 -4.50
C ARG A 96 13.22 -3.76 -4.27
N GLN A 97 12.47 -3.48 -5.35
CA GLN A 97 11.05 -3.11 -5.26
C GLN A 97 10.22 -4.20 -4.58
N LEU A 98 10.48 -5.48 -4.89
CA LEU A 98 9.80 -6.59 -4.21
C LEU A 98 10.17 -6.68 -2.72
N THR A 99 11.42 -6.44 -2.36
CA THR A 99 11.86 -6.45 -0.95
C THR A 99 11.21 -5.31 -0.17
N ASP A 100 11.17 -4.11 -0.75
CA ASP A 100 10.54 -2.94 -0.14
C ASP A 100 9.03 -3.16 0.03
N LEU A 101 8.37 -3.72 -0.99
CA LEU A 101 6.94 -4.09 -0.94
C LEU A 101 6.65 -5.16 0.12
N ALA A 102 7.52 -6.17 0.25
CA ALA A 102 7.37 -7.21 1.28
C ALA A 102 7.43 -6.62 2.70
N GLY A 103 8.33 -5.65 2.93
CA GLY A 103 8.41 -4.92 4.19
C GLY A 103 7.13 -4.11 4.49
N GLU A 104 6.59 -3.45 3.48
CA GLU A 104 5.35 -2.69 3.61
C GLU A 104 4.14 -3.60 3.89
N LEU A 105 4.03 -4.73 3.19
CA LEU A 105 2.99 -5.73 3.43
C LEU A 105 3.09 -6.33 4.83
N ALA A 106 4.29 -6.63 5.34
CA ALA A 106 4.48 -7.12 6.69
C ALA A 106 3.97 -6.12 7.75
N ASN A 107 4.24 -4.83 7.56
CA ASN A 107 3.73 -3.77 8.43
C ASN A 107 2.19 -3.64 8.37
N GLN A 108 1.60 -3.79 7.18
CA GLN A 108 0.13 -3.76 7.02
C GLN A 108 -0.53 -4.96 7.71
N VAL A 109 0.05 -6.16 7.58
CA VAL A 109 -0.45 -7.36 8.28
C VAL A 109 -0.38 -7.16 9.80
N GLY A 110 0.71 -6.58 10.32
CA GLY A 110 0.81 -6.22 11.74
C GLY A 110 -0.34 -5.32 12.21
N GLN A 111 -0.61 -4.24 11.46
CA GLN A 111 -1.72 -3.32 11.79
C GLN A 111 -3.10 -3.99 11.73
N ILE A 112 -3.32 -4.90 10.77
CA ILE A 112 -4.57 -5.67 10.69
C ILE A 112 -4.71 -6.56 11.93
N THR A 113 -3.64 -7.25 12.32
CA THR A 113 -3.63 -8.11 13.50
C THR A 113 -3.96 -7.31 14.77
N ASP A 114 -3.39 -6.13 14.94
CA ASP A 114 -3.68 -5.25 16.08
C ASP A 114 -5.14 -4.79 16.09
N ARG A 115 -5.70 -4.44 14.94
CA ARG A 115 -7.10 -4.05 14.81
C ARG A 115 -8.05 -5.22 15.11
N VAL A 116 -7.73 -6.41 14.60
CA VAL A 116 -8.51 -7.63 14.89
C VAL A 116 -8.46 -7.94 16.39
N ASN A 117 -7.29 -7.87 17.01
CA ASN A 117 -7.15 -8.08 18.46
C ASN A 117 -7.95 -7.04 19.27
N THR A 118 -7.99 -5.78 18.83
CA THR A 118 -8.79 -4.75 19.48
C THR A 118 -10.29 -5.05 19.38
N VAL A 119 -10.76 -5.49 18.21
CA VAL A 119 -12.19 -5.84 18.02
C VAL A 119 -12.56 -7.09 18.83
N LEU A 120 -11.64 -8.05 18.93
CA LEU A 120 -11.83 -9.29 19.69
C LEU A 120 -11.45 -9.16 21.17
N SER A 121 -11.10 -7.96 21.64
CA SER A 121 -10.74 -7.75 23.04
C SER A 121 -11.92 -8.07 23.97
N ASP A 122 -11.61 -8.53 25.19
CA ASP A 122 -12.60 -8.87 26.20
C ASP A 122 -13.53 -7.68 26.52
N GLU A 123 -12.99 -6.46 26.44
CA GLU A 123 -13.74 -5.22 26.65
C GLU A 123 -14.81 -5.01 25.57
N ASN A 124 -14.46 -5.19 24.29
CA ASN A 124 -15.42 -5.08 23.19
C ASN A 124 -16.45 -6.22 23.20
N GLN A 125 -16.05 -7.44 23.56
CA GLN A 125 -16.98 -8.55 23.73
C GLN A 125 -17.97 -8.29 24.87
N ALA A 126 -17.49 -7.75 25.99
CA ALA A 126 -18.34 -7.36 27.11
C ALA A 126 -19.32 -6.24 26.72
N ALA A 127 -18.84 -5.20 26.03
CA ALA A 127 -19.67 -4.11 25.53
C ALA A 127 -20.76 -4.59 24.56
N PHE A 128 -20.39 -5.49 23.64
CA PHE A 128 -21.35 -6.08 22.70
C PHE A 128 -22.40 -6.93 23.41
N SER A 129 -21.99 -7.74 24.39
CA SER A 129 -22.88 -8.54 25.20
C SER A 129 -23.84 -7.68 26.03
N ALA A 130 -23.35 -6.60 26.64
CA ALA A 130 -24.18 -5.64 27.37
C ALA A 130 -25.20 -4.97 26.45
N ALA A 131 -24.82 -4.53 25.26
CA ALA A 131 -25.73 -3.93 24.29
C ALA A 131 -26.85 -4.89 23.86
N LEU A 132 -26.52 -6.17 23.64
CA LEU A 132 -27.53 -7.20 23.34
C LEU A 132 -28.50 -7.43 24.50
N GLN A 133 -28.00 -7.38 25.75
CA GLN A 133 -28.87 -7.47 26.93
C GLN A 133 -29.83 -6.28 27.04
N GLU A 134 -29.34 -5.07 26.85
CA GLU A 134 -30.17 -3.85 26.86
C GLU A 134 -31.26 -3.89 25.78
N ILE A 135 -30.91 -4.32 24.56
CA ILE A 135 -31.89 -4.52 23.47
C ILE A 135 -32.94 -5.55 23.88
N GLY A 136 -32.52 -6.65 24.53
CA GLY A 136 -33.41 -7.69 25.04
C GLY A 136 -34.38 -7.16 26.11
N GLU A 137 -33.91 -6.32 27.03
CA GLU A 137 -34.72 -5.68 28.05
C GLU A 137 -35.70 -4.66 27.48
N ALA A 138 -35.25 -3.84 26.53
CA ALA A 138 -36.12 -2.92 25.82
C ALA A 138 -37.26 -3.64 25.07
N ALA A 139 -36.94 -4.76 24.42
CA ALA A 139 -37.94 -5.59 23.75
C ALA A 139 -38.98 -6.19 24.74
N LYS A 140 -38.53 -6.61 25.92
CA LYS A 140 -39.45 -7.09 27.00
C LYS A 140 -40.34 -5.97 27.47
N SER A 141 -39.78 -4.79 27.75
CA SER A 141 -40.53 -3.62 28.19
C SER A 141 -41.58 -3.19 27.16
N THR A 142 -41.22 -3.21 25.88
CA THR A 142 -42.17 -2.91 24.79
C THR A 142 -43.30 -3.92 24.73
N ARG A 143 -43.03 -5.20 24.92
CA ARG A 143 -44.09 -6.24 25.01
C ARG A 143 -45.01 -6.04 26.21
N GLN A 144 -44.46 -5.69 27.38
CA GLN A 144 -45.25 -5.41 28.57
C GLN A 144 -46.17 -4.20 28.39
N LEU A 145 -45.64 -3.12 27.77
CA LEU A 145 -46.45 -1.95 27.43
C LEU A 145 -47.57 -2.30 26.45
N ALA A 146 -47.28 -3.06 25.40
CA ALA A 146 -48.32 -3.52 24.46
C ALA A 146 -49.39 -4.36 25.15
N GLN A 147 -49.01 -5.30 26.02
CA GLN A 147 -49.97 -6.11 26.78
C GLN A 147 -50.79 -5.28 27.78
N THR A 148 -50.17 -4.28 28.42
CA THR A 148 -50.88 -3.38 29.35
C THR A 148 -51.84 -2.49 28.58
N ALA A 149 -51.46 -1.96 27.45
CA ALA A 149 -52.33 -1.18 26.58
C ALA A 149 -53.53 -2.02 26.12
N ASP A 150 -53.30 -3.25 25.68
CA ASP A 150 -54.37 -4.16 25.25
C ASP A 150 -55.36 -4.45 26.40
N ARG A 151 -54.86 -4.77 27.59
CA ARG A 151 -55.71 -4.96 28.77
C ARG A 151 -56.52 -3.72 29.15
N THR A 152 -55.90 -2.54 29.05
CA THR A 152 -56.57 -1.28 29.38
C THR A 152 -57.67 -0.97 28.37
N ILE A 153 -57.42 -1.19 27.10
CA ILE A 153 -58.40 -1.03 26.02
C ILE A 153 -59.55 -2.00 26.21
N GLN A 154 -59.25 -3.28 26.48
CA GLN A 154 -60.30 -4.27 26.74
C GLN A 154 -61.13 -3.95 27.97
N ALA A 155 -60.50 -3.46 29.06
CA ALA A 155 -61.20 -3.06 30.28
C ALA A 155 -62.11 -1.83 30.10
N GLN A 156 -61.74 -0.94 29.15
CA GLN A 156 -62.62 0.23 28.83
C GLN A 156 -63.69 -0.11 27.81
N LEU A 157 -63.51 -1.13 27.00
CA LEU A 157 -64.51 -1.60 26.01
C LEU A 157 -65.45 -2.66 26.60
N ASP A 158 -65.27 -3.08 27.84
CA ASP A 158 -66.16 -4.05 28.52
C ASP A 158 -67.58 -3.52 28.62
N PRO A 159 -68.58 -4.14 27.94
CA PRO A 159 -69.96 -3.69 27.91
C PRO A 159 -70.60 -3.70 29.28
N ALA A 160 -70.08 -4.47 30.24
CA ALA A 160 -70.58 -4.54 31.59
C ALA A 160 -70.30 -3.27 32.44
N ARG A 161 -69.37 -2.43 32.04
CA ARG A 161 -69.00 -1.17 32.69
C ARG A 161 -69.59 0.07 32.03
N THR A 162 -70.01 -0.06 30.74
CA THR A 162 -70.67 1.03 30.03
C THR A 162 -72.17 0.95 30.27
N ASN A 163 -72.57 1.32 31.44
CA ASN A 163 -74.01 1.48 31.79
C ASN A 163 -74.54 2.72 31.08
N ILE A 164 -74.90 2.56 29.78
CA ILE A 164 -75.65 3.59 29.07
C ILE A 164 -77.15 3.47 29.62
N PRO A 165 -77.67 4.47 30.31
CA PRO A 165 -79.07 4.47 30.64
C PRO A 165 -79.85 4.44 29.32
N ARG A 166 -80.69 3.40 29.11
CA ARG A 166 -81.71 3.41 28.08
C ARG A 166 -82.66 4.58 28.34
N LEU A 167 -82.42 5.71 27.67
CA LEU A 167 -83.47 6.72 27.49
C LEU A 167 -84.36 6.19 26.35
N VAL A 168 -85.40 5.46 26.79
CA VAL A 168 -86.60 5.22 26.00
C VAL A 168 -87.71 6.01 26.75
N GLN A 169 -88.14 7.07 26.19
CA GLN A 169 -89.45 7.59 25.85
C GLN A 169 -89.38 9.04 25.48
#